data_bce7e6a1353880973f9837c353b651fe
#
_entry.id   bce7e6a1353880973f9837c353b651fe
#
_cell.length_a   1.000
_cell.length_b   1.000
_cell.length_c   1.000
_cell.angle_alpha   90.00
_cell.angle_beta   90.00
_cell.angle_gamma   90.00
#
_symmetry.space_group_name_H-M   'P 1'
#
loop_
_entity.id
_entity.type
_entity.pdbx_description
1 polymer ?
#
loop_
_entity_poly.entity_id
_entity_poly.type
_entity_poly.pdbx_seq_one_letter_code
_entity_poly.pdbx_strand_id
1 'polypeptide(L)'
;CRALYRASMAGVKVDLLIRDTCRIRPGIAGLSDNIRVVSIVGNFLEHSRIYRFGAGGLNEYYIGSADCMKRKLENRVEALVPVEETAHKQELQQILDLQWADQRDAWDMHSDGSYHQRIPTADPASAMGSQDVLVLRARSRQLVAEKKRSRGVPFVRRLGRRLFL
;
A
#
# COMPACT_ATOMS: atom_id res chain seq x y z
N CYS A 1 -16.17 -10.98 -2.97
CA CYS A 1 -16.82 -10.17 -4.03
C CYS A 1 -18.23 -9.71 -3.63
N ARG A 2 -19.16 -10.63 -3.26
CA ARG A 2 -20.57 -10.27 -2.96
C ARG A 2 -20.72 -9.18 -1.89
N ALA A 3 -19.90 -9.21 -0.83
CA ALA A 3 -19.94 -8.20 0.24
C ALA A 3 -19.53 -6.80 -0.29
N LEU A 4 -18.52 -6.74 -1.15
CA LEU A 4 -18.05 -5.49 -1.74
C LEU A 4 -19.07 -4.90 -2.72
N TYR A 5 -19.73 -5.71 -3.53
CA TYR A 5 -20.84 -5.24 -4.37
C TYR A 5 -22.00 -4.70 -3.52
N ARG A 6 -22.40 -5.41 -2.44
CA ARG A 6 -23.44 -4.91 -1.52
C ARG A 6 -23.04 -3.58 -0.87
N ALA A 7 -21.77 -3.44 -0.46
CA ALA A 7 -21.27 -2.19 0.09
C ALA A 7 -21.36 -1.04 -0.94
N SER A 8 -20.93 -1.30 -2.19
CA SER A 8 -21.05 -0.33 -3.28
C SER A 8 -22.50 0.09 -3.55
N MET A 9 -23.42 -0.87 -3.63
CA MET A 9 -24.86 -0.60 -3.80
C MET A 9 -25.45 0.22 -2.65
N ALA A 10 -24.88 0.09 -1.44
CA ALA A 10 -25.24 0.89 -0.27
C ALA A 10 -24.53 2.26 -0.21
N GLY A 11 -23.80 2.67 -1.27
CA GLY A 11 -23.12 3.96 -1.36
C GLY A 11 -21.74 4.01 -0.73
N VAL A 12 -21.19 2.90 -0.26
CA VAL A 12 -19.84 2.84 0.30
C VAL A 12 -18.80 2.90 -0.83
N LYS A 13 -17.83 3.80 -0.74
CA LYS A 13 -16.67 3.82 -1.63
C LYS A 13 -15.75 2.65 -1.32
N VAL A 14 -15.38 1.91 -2.35
CA VAL A 14 -14.51 0.72 -2.28
C VAL A 14 -13.33 0.92 -3.22
N ASP A 15 -12.17 1.13 -2.66
CA ASP A 15 -10.91 1.30 -3.39
C ASP A 15 -10.06 0.04 -3.22
N LEU A 16 -9.72 -0.62 -4.32
CA LEU A 16 -9.00 -1.88 -4.34
C LEU A 16 -7.67 -1.75 -5.08
N LEU A 17 -6.57 -1.95 -4.37
CA LEU A 17 -5.24 -2.13 -4.94
C LEU A 17 -4.97 -3.63 -5.04
N ILE A 18 -5.03 -4.19 -6.24
CA ILE A 18 -4.98 -5.63 -6.49
C ILE A 18 -3.83 -5.96 -7.43
N ARG A 19 -2.82 -6.64 -6.92
CA ARG A 19 -1.60 -6.99 -7.70
C ARG A 19 -1.75 -8.13 -8.70
N ASP A 20 -2.82 -8.88 -8.64
CA ASP A 20 -3.05 -10.12 -9.40
C ASP A 20 -4.49 -10.14 -9.90
N THR A 21 -4.99 -11.30 -10.25
CA THR A 21 -6.34 -11.47 -10.79
C THR A 21 -7.42 -10.87 -9.89
N CYS A 22 -8.28 -10.03 -10.45
CA CYS A 22 -9.45 -9.47 -9.79
C CYS A 22 -10.73 -10.00 -10.43
N ARG A 23 -11.65 -10.54 -9.61
CA ARG A 23 -12.98 -11.00 -10.05
C ARG A 23 -14.05 -9.94 -9.93
N ILE A 24 -13.73 -8.79 -9.36
CA ILE A 24 -14.64 -7.66 -9.25
C ILE A 24 -14.51 -6.84 -10.52
N ARG A 25 -15.63 -6.50 -11.12
CA ARG A 25 -15.68 -5.52 -12.21
C ARG A 25 -16.13 -4.19 -11.62
N PRO A 26 -15.29 -3.14 -11.68
CA PRO A 26 -15.66 -1.80 -11.23
C PRO A 26 -16.58 -1.10 -12.23
N GLY A 27 -17.31 -0.08 -11.79
CA GLY A 27 -18.06 0.82 -12.66
C GLY A 27 -19.22 0.19 -13.42
N ILE A 28 -19.78 -0.94 -12.95
CA ILE A 28 -21.03 -1.51 -13.49
C ILE A 28 -22.21 -0.76 -12.85
N ALA A 29 -23.02 -0.11 -13.68
CA ALA A 29 -24.17 0.68 -13.25
C ALA A 29 -25.13 -0.10 -12.35
N GLY A 30 -25.47 0.48 -11.20
CA GLY A 30 -26.34 -0.11 -10.19
C GLY A 30 -25.72 -1.26 -9.37
N LEU A 31 -24.46 -1.64 -9.64
CA LEU A 31 -23.80 -2.74 -8.94
C LEU A 31 -22.47 -2.30 -8.31
N SER A 32 -21.59 -1.68 -9.07
CA SER A 32 -20.24 -1.34 -8.65
C SER A 32 -19.83 0.08 -9.01
N ASP A 33 -20.78 0.99 -9.03
CA ASP A 33 -20.54 2.42 -9.32
C ASP A 33 -19.51 3.05 -8.36
N ASN A 34 -19.45 2.54 -7.13
CA ASN A 34 -18.58 3.05 -6.08
C ASN A 34 -17.32 2.19 -5.88
N ILE A 35 -17.03 1.27 -6.80
CA ILE A 35 -15.81 0.44 -6.75
C ILE A 35 -14.79 0.94 -7.77
N ARG A 36 -13.55 1.09 -7.33
CA ARG A 36 -12.39 1.32 -8.20
C ARG A 36 -11.37 0.21 -7.95
N VAL A 37 -10.72 -0.23 -9.03
CA VAL A 37 -9.66 -1.25 -8.96
C VAL A 37 -8.44 -0.74 -9.70
N VAL A 38 -7.30 -0.76 -9.02
CA VAL A 38 -6.00 -0.37 -9.56
C VAL A 38 -4.99 -1.47 -9.27
N SER A 39 -4.09 -1.72 -10.22
CA SER A 39 -2.94 -2.59 -10.04
C SER A 39 -1.65 -1.78 -10.16
N ILE A 40 -0.69 -1.99 -9.27
CA ILE A 40 0.66 -1.42 -9.39
C ILE A 40 1.56 -2.50 -10.00
N VAL A 41 2.15 -2.19 -11.16
CA VAL A 41 3.05 -3.09 -11.92
C VAL A 41 4.40 -2.40 -12.06
N GLY A 42 5.26 -2.57 -11.07
CA GLY A 42 6.58 -1.98 -11.00
C GLY A 42 7.68 -3.03 -10.86
N ASN A 43 8.83 -2.64 -10.31
CA ASN A 43 10.02 -3.47 -10.17
C ASN A 43 9.89 -4.54 -9.07
N PHE A 44 9.01 -4.35 -8.10
CA PHE A 44 8.84 -5.21 -6.94
C PHE A 44 7.44 -5.82 -6.90
N LEU A 45 7.36 -7.04 -6.39
CA LEU A 45 6.10 -7.67 -6.10
C LEU A 45 5.41 -6.94 -4.95
N GLU A 46 4.21 -6.41 -5.17
CA GLU A 46 3.38 -5.84 -4.11
C GLU A 46 2.89 -6.96 -3.19
N HIS A 47 3.54 -7.09 -2.03
CA HIS A 47 3.24 -8.17 -1.08
C HIS A 47 2.51 -7.68 0.18
N SER A 48 2.31 -6.39 0.31
CA SER A 48 1.59 -5.78 1.43
C SER A 48 0.10 -6.14 1.38
N ARG A 49 -0.50 -6.46 2.52
CA ARG A 49 -1.94 -6.60 2.68
C ARG A 49 -2.36 -5.62 3.76
N ILE A 50 -2.86 -4.50 3.31
CA ILE A 50 -3.34 -3.41 4.15
C ILE A 50 -4.83 -3.30 3.93
N TYR A 51 -5.60 -3.25 5.01
CA TYR A 51 -7.04 -3.03 4.98
C TYR A 51 -7.34 -1.77 5.77
N ARG A 52 -8.10 -0.87 5.15
CA ARG A 52 -8.60 0.34 5.79
C ARG A 52 -10.12 0.37 5.71
N PHE A 53 -10.75 0.56 6.85
CA PHE A 53 -12.19 0.75 6.95
C PHE A 53 -12.48 2.13 7.54
N GLY A 54 -13.27 2.93 6.82
CA GLY A 54 -13.74 4.22 7.29
C GLY A 54 -15.19 4.09 7.76
N ALA A 55 -15.46 4.37 9.03
CA ALA A 55 -16.79 4.36 9.60
C ALA A 55 -16.99 5.58 10.50
N GLY A 56 -17.94 6.46 10.14
CA GLY A 56 -18.33 7.58 11.00
C GLY A 56 -17.21 8.52 11.44
N GLY A 57 -16.20 8.74 10.59
CA GLY A 57 -15.02 9.58 10.89
C GLY A 57 -13.88 8.86 11.57
N LEU A 58 -14.05 7.59 11.98
CA LEU A 58 -12.98 6.74 12.48
C LEU A 58 -12.40 5.91 11.35
N ASN A 59 -11.06 5.82 11.30
CA ASN A 59 -10.34 4.96 10.37
C ASN A 59 -9.70 3.81 11.14
N GLU A 60 -10.09 2.59 10.79
CA GLU A 60 -9.48 1.36 11.28
C GLU A 60 -8.53 0.81 10.23
N TYR A 61 -7.37 0.34 10.69
CA TYR A 61 -6.34 -0.25 9.84
C TYR A 61 -5.99 -1.63 10.33
N TYR A 62 -5.82 -2.54 9.38
CA TYR A 62 -5.35 -3.89 9.63
C TYR A 62 -4.26 -4.25 8.65
N ILE A 63 -3.31 -5.07 9.09
CA ILE A 63 -2.33 -5.72 8.24
C ILE A 63 -2.52 -7.23 8.31
N GLY A 64 -2.29 -7.93 7.22
CA GLY A 64 -2.55 -9.36 7.18
C GLY A 64 -1.62 -10.16 6.31
N SER A 65 -1.65 -11.47 6.50
CA SER A 65 -0.91 -12.44 5.69
C SER A 65 -1.72 -12.99 4.52
N ALA A 66 -3.06 -12.93 4.57
CA ALA A 66 -3.93 -13.49 3.56
C ALA A 66 -4.17 -12.57 2.36
N ASP A 67 -4.10 -13.12 1.16
CA ASP A 67 -4.83 -12.52 0.04
C ASP A 67 -6.32 -12.86 0.17
N CYS A 68 -7.21 -11.97 -0.24
CA CYS A 68 -8.67 -12.17 -0.21
C CYS A 68 -9.13 -13.19 -1.27
N MET A 69 -8.53 -14.37 -1.28
CA MET A 69 -8.85 -15.50 -2.16
C MET A 69 -9.50 -16.62 -1.37
N LYS A 70 -10.52 -17.26 -1.94
CA LYS A 70 -11.26 -18.35 -1.31
C LYS A 70 -10.33 -19.41 -0.71
N ARG A 71 -9.39 -19.94 -1.49
CA ARG A 71 -8.45 -20.97 -1.04
C ARG A 71 -7.56 -20.55 0.14
N LYS A 72 -7.25 -19.24 0.25
CA LYS A 72 -6.41 -18.73 1.34
C LYS A 72 -7.23 -18.48 2.60
N LEU A 73 -8.45 -18.02 2.44
CA LEU A 73 -9.35 -17.73 3.58
C LEU A 73 -9.99 -19.01 4.15
N GLU A 74 -10.17 -20.06 3.35
CA GLU A 74 -10.88 -21.29 3.79
C GLU A 74 -9.93 -22.46 4.12
N ASN A 75 -8.73 -22.52 3.50
CA ASN A 75 -7.85 -23.68 3.57
C ASN A 75 -6.48 -23.39 4.22
N ARG A 76 -6.29 -22.21 4.84
CA ARG A 76 -5.04 -21.82 5.49
C ARG A 76 -5.30 -21.11 6.80
N VAL A 77 -4.34 -21.20 7.70
CA VAL A 77 -4.31 -20.36 8.89
C VAL A 77 -3.61 -19.05 8.49
N GLU A 78 -4.34 -17.96 8.60
CA GLU A 78 -3.87 -16.63 8.24
C GLU A 78 -4.07 -15.68 9.42
N ALA A 79 -3.21 -14.65 9.52
CA ALA A 79 -3.30 -13.65 10.55
C ALA A 79 -3.81 -12.32 9.98
N LEU A 80 -4.67 -11.65 10.73
CA LEU A 80 -5.08 -10.28 10.51
C LEU A 80 -4.93 -9.53 11.83
N VAL A 81 -4.11 -8.48 11.84
CA VAL A 81 -3.73 -7.75 13.05
C VAL A 81 -4.21 -6.31 12.95
N PRO A 82 -4.97 -5.80 13.95
CA PRO A 82 -5.32 -4.39 14.01
C PRO A 82 -4.07 -3.54 14.28
N VAL A 83 -4.03 -2.37 13.66
CA VAL A 83 -2.98 -1.37 13.88
C VAL A 83 -3.60 -0.23 14.71
N GLU A 84 -3.21 -0.12 15.97
CA GLU A 84 -3.84 0.82 16.91
C GLU A 84 -3.10 2.14 16.99
N GLU A 85 -1.77 2.12 16.91
CA GLU A 85 -0.93 3.31 17.08
C GLU A 85 -1.09 4.31 15.92
N THR A 86 -1.35 5.56 16.25
CA THR A 86 -1.61 6.64 15.30
C THR A 86 -0.48 6.82 14.29
N ALA A 87 0.78 6.74 14.73
CA ALA A 87 1.93 6.88 13.85
C ALA A 87 1.98 5.79 12.77
N HIS A 88 1.67 4.54 13.13
CA HIS A 88 1.61 3.43 12.19
C HIS A 88 0.41 3.53 11.25
N LYS A 89 -0.76 3.97 11.74
CA LYS A 89 -1.93 4.27 10.87
C LYS A 89 -1.60 5.31 9.82
N GLN A 90 -0.91 6.38 10.22
CA GLN A 90 -0.47 7.43 9.29
C GLN A 90 0.51 6.90 8.24
N GLU A 91 1.43 6.02 8.63
CA GLU A 91 2.35 5.40 7.68
C GLU A 91 1.63 4.52 6.67
N LEU A 92 0.69 3.68 7.12
CA LEU A 92 -0.14 2.86 6.23
C LEU A 92 -0.98 3.71 5.27
N GLN A 93 -1.57 4.81 5.76
CA GLN A 93 -2.30 5.75 4.91
C GLN A 93 -1.40 6.35 3.83
N GLN A 94 -0.19 6.78 4.19
CA GLN A 94 0.76 7.33 3.22
C GLN A 94 1.17 6.31 2.15
N ILE A 95 1.28 5.04 2.48
CA ILE A 95 1.55 3.97 1.50
C ILE A 95 0.37 3.86 0.53
N LEU A 96 -0.85 3.78 1.04
CA LEU A 96 -2.06 3.71 0.22
C LEU A 96 -2.20 4.95 -0.68
N ASP A 97 -1.99 6.15 -0.13
CA ASP A 97 -2.10 7.40 -0.89
C ASP A 97 -1.07 7.46 -2.03
N LEU A 98 0.17 7.02 -1.78
CA LEU A 98 1.21 6.96 -2.81
C LEU A 98 0.84 6.00 -3.94
N GLN A 99 0.33 4.81 -3.61
CA GLN A 99 -0.08 3.84 -4.62
C GLN A 99 -1.28 4.34 -5.43
N TRP A 100 -2.24 5.03 -4.78
CA TRP A 100 -3.37 5.66 -5.47
C TRP A 100 -2.96 6.84 -6.36
N ALA A 101 -1.96 7.61 -5.96
CA ALA A 101 -1.44 8.75 -6.71
C ALA A 101 -0.51 8.35 -7.86
N ASP A 102 -0.04 7.11 -7.91
CA ASP A 102 0.89 6.61 -8.92
C ASP A 102 0.32 6.82 -10.32
N GLN A 103 1.10 7.50 -11.19
CA GLN A 103 0.75 7.75 -12.59
C GLN A 103 1.66 7.00 -13.56
N ARG A 104 2.66 6.28 -13.06
CA ARG A 104 3.66 5.60 -13.88
C ARG A 104 3.43 4.10 -13.95
N ASP A 105 3.28 3.48 -12.76
CA ASP A 105 3.23 2.03 -12.62
C ASP A 105 1.80 1.53 -12.33
N ALA A 106 0.84 2.46 -12.22
CA ALA A 106 -0.56 2.14 -11.96
C ALA A 106 -1.34 1.82 -13.23
N TRP A 107 -2.21 0.81 -13.11
CA TRP A 107 -3.14 0.35 -14.16
C TRP A 107 -4.56 0.37 -13.61
N ASP A 108 -5.42 1.15 -14.23
CA ASP A 108 -6.84 1.21 -13.89
C ASP A 108 -7.61 0.07 -14.56
N MET A 109 -8.40 -0.67 -13.79
CA MET A 109 -9.30 -1.69 -14.33
C MET A 109 -10.62 -1.05 -14.75
N HIS A 110 -11.09 -1.41 -15.93
CA HIS A 110 -12.37 -0.96 -16.50
C HIS A 110 -13.49 -1.99 -16.31
N SER A 111 -14.74 -1.56 -16.58
CA SER A 111 -15.94 -2.39 -16.38
C SER A 111 -16.00 -3.61 -17.30
N ASP A 112 -15.33 -3.59 -18.44
CA ASP A 112 -15.18 -4.72 -19.35
C ASP A 112 -14.11 -5.73 -18.88
N GLY A 113 -13.32 -5.38 -17.87
CA GLY A 113 -12.21 -6.18 -17.34
C GLY A 113 -10.85 -5.86 -17.96
N SER A 114 -10.77 -4.90 -18.88
CA SER A 114 -9.50 -4.41 -19.41
C SER A 114 -8.74 -3.59 -18.39
N TYR A 115 -7.41 -3.48 -18.55
CA TYR A 115 -6.53 -2.64 -17.74
C TYR A 115 -5.85 -1.61 -18.64
N HIS A 116 -5.88 -0.36 -18.21
CA HIS A 116 -5.21 0.72 -18.91
C HIS A 116 -4.16 1.35 -18.00
N GLN A 117 -2.93 1.42 -18.48
CA GLN A 117 -1.85 2.07 -17.77
C GLN A 117 -2.10 3.58 -17.70
N ARG A 118 -1.89 4.14 -16.52
CA ARG A 118 -1.87 5.59 -16.36
C ARG A 118 -0.64 6.18 -17.05
N ILE A 119 -0.78 7.40 -17.52
CA ILE A 119 0.29 8.13 -18.21
C ILE A 119 0.74 9.27 -17.32
N PRO A 120 2.06 9.37 -17.03
CA PRO A 120 2.59 10.51 -16.28
C PRO A 120 2.19 11.84 -16.91
N THR A 121 1.81 12.78 -16.08
CA THR A 121 1.48 14.14 -16.50
C THR A 121 2.74 14.97 -16.70
N ALA A 122 2.59 16.25 -17.09
CA ALA A 122 3.72 17.19 -17.19
C ALA A 122 4.34 17.53 -15.81
N ASP A 123 3.69 17.16 -14.69
CA ASP A 123 4.26 17.32 -13.37
C ASP A 123 5.40 16.31 -13.17
N PRO A 124 6.65 16.78 -12.91
CA PRO A 124 7.80 15.92 -12.65
C PRO A 124 7.58 14.89 -11.52
N ALA A 125 6.72 15.21 -10.54
CA ALA A 125 6.39 14.29 -9.45
C ALA A 125 5.65 13.05 -9.94
N SER A 126 4.91 13.14 -11.05
CA SER A 126 4.19 12.01 -11.66
C SER A 126 5.08 11.04 -12.42
N ALA A 127 6.32 11.44 -12.73
CA ALA A 127 7.28 10.62 -13.47
C ALA A 127 7.89 9.47 -12.62
N MET A 128 7.72 9.52 -11.30
CA MET A 128 8.24 8.52 -10.36
C MET A 128 7.11 7.63 -9.87
N GLY A 129 7.29 6.31 -9.99
CA GLY A 129 6.35 5.32 -9.48
C GLY A 129 6.33 5.27 -7.95
N SER A 130 5.25 4.78 -7.37
CA SER A 130 5.08 4.66 -5.91
C SER A 130 6.17 3.82 -5.26
N GLN A 131 6.63 2.77 -5.94
CA GLN A 131 7.71 1.90 -5.44
C GLN A 131 9.04 2.64 -5.32
N ASP A 132 9.39 3.46 -6.31
CA ASP A 132 10.61 4.26 -6.27
C ASP A 132 10.58 5.29 -5.13
N VAL A 133 9.45 5.95 -4.93
CA VAL A 133 9.25 6.88 -3.81
C VAL A 133 9.41 6.17 -2.46
N LEU A 134 8.83 4.97 -2.31
CA LEU A 134 8.95 4.17 -1.08
C LEU A 134 10.40 3.73 -0.82
N VAL A 135 11.15 3.33 -1.86
CA VAL A 135 12.57 3.00 -1.76
C VAL A 135 13.39 4.21 -1.30
N LEU A 136 13.16 5.39 -1.89
CA LEU A 136 13.86 6.61 -1.48
C LEU A 136 13.55 6.99 -0.03
N ARG A 137 12.30 6.87 0.42
CA ARG A 137 11.91 7.08 1.81
C ARG A 137 12.62 6.11 2.77
N ALA A 138 12.68 4.83 2.42
CA ALA A 138 13.36 3.82 3.22
C ALA A 138 14.86 4.12 3.36
N ARG A 139 15.55 4.48 2.27
CA ARG A 139 16.95 4.89 2.27
C ARG A 139 17.18 6.13 3.13
N SER A 140 16.33 7.14 3.03
CA SER A 140 16.42 8.35 3.85
C SER A 140 16.30 8.04 5.35
N ARG A 141 15.35 7.18 5.73
CA ARG A 141 15.20 6.71 7.13
C ARG A 141 16.45 5.99 7.62
N GLN A 142 17.03 5.11 6.79
CA GLN A 142 18.26 4.40 7.13
C GLN A 142 19.41 5.37 7.40
N LEU A 143 19.63 6.33 6.52
CA LEU A 143 20.70 7.34 6.70
C LEU A 143 20.52 8.16 7.98
N VAL A 144 19.30 8.53 8.32
CA VAL A 144 18.99 9.23 9.58
C VAL A 144 19.29 8.35 10.78
N ALA A 145 18.90 7.07 10.73
CA ALA A 145 19.16 6.11 11.81
C ALA A 145 20.66 5.88 12.01
N GLU A 146 21.44 5.73 10.93
CA GLU A 146 22.88 5.58 10.97
C GLU A 146 23.58 6.81 11.58
N LYS A 147 23.17 8.02 11.18
CA LYS A 147 23.66 9.26 11.78
C LYS A 147 23.39 9.35 13.28
N LYS A 148 22.18 8.94 13.73
CA LYS A 148 21.86 8.88 15.17
C LYS A 148 22.73 7.87 15.91
N ARG A 149 22.94 6.68 15.34
CA ARG A 149 23.80 5.65 15.94
C ARG A 149 25.25 6.11 16.05
N SER A 150 25.79 6.78 15.02
CA SER A 150 27.17 7.27 15.02
C SER A 150 27.40 8.41 16.03
N ARG A 151 26.37 9.23 16.29
CA ARG A 151 26.43 10.30 17.31
C ARG A 151 26.27 9.78 18.73
N GLY A 152 25.58 8.67 18.94
CA GLY A 152 25.35 8.07 20.25
C GLY A 152 26.46 7.13 20.76
N VAL A 153 27.52 6.88 19.97
CA VAL A 153 28.68 6.07 20.43
C VAL A 153 29.59 6.94 21.26
N PRO A 154 29.80 6.65 22.57
CA PRO A 154 30.71 7.41 23.42
C PRO A 154 32.13 7.46 22.82
N PHE A 155 32.78 8.58 22.99
CA PHE A 155 34.13 8.84 22.48
C PHE A 155 35.17 7.74 22.82
N VAL A 156 35.01 7.11 23.98
CA VAL A 156 35.87 6.02 24.45
C VAL A 156 35.81 4.77 23.52
N ARG A 157 34.69 4.46 22.91
CA ARG A 157 34.60 3.34 21.96
C ARG A 157 35.19 3.67 20.58
N ARG A 158 35.37 4.94 20.25
CA ARG A 158 36.03 5.40 19.00
C ARG A 158 37.54 5.25 19.04
N LEU A 159 38.15 5.39 20.21
CA LEU A 159 39.60 5.20 20.39
C LEU A 159 40.00 3.72 20.36
N GLY A 160 39.22 2.84 20.94
CA GLY A 160 39.52 1.39 20.98
C GLY A 160 39.57 0.71 19.61
N ARG A 161 38.90 1.25 18.59
CA ARG A 161 38.95 0.71 17.22
C ARG A 161 40.15 1.20 16.39
N ARG A 162 40.88 2.22 16.84
CA ARG A 162 42.08 2.71 16.17
C ARG A 162 43.41 2.16 16.74
N LEU A 163 43.33 1.44 17.86
CA LEU A 163 44.51 0.88 18.54
C LEU A 163 44.72 -0.64 18.27
N PHE A 164 43.83 -1.27 17.50
CA PHE A 164 43.89 -2.71 17.13
C PHE A 164 43.79 -2.95 15.61
N LEU A 165 44.45 -2.07 14.82
CA LEU A 165 44.75 -2.33 13.40
C LEU A 165 46.23 -2.07 13.17
#